data_9eff0234e279d07fa64decb992bbe9b1
#
_entry.id   9eff0234e279d07fa64decb992bbe9b1
#
_cell.length_a   1.000
_cell.length_b   1.000
_cell.length_c   1.000
_cell.angle_alpha   90.00
_cell.angle_beta   90.00
_cell.angle_gamma   90.00
#
_symmetry.space_group_name_H-M   'P 1'
#
loop_
_entity.id
_entity.type
_entity.pdbx_description
1 polymer ?
#
loop_
_entity_poly.entity_id
_entity_poly.type
_entity_poly.pdbx_seq_one_letter_code
_entity_poly.pdbx_strand_id
1 'polypeptide(L)'
;SAIQVRGEAAWSMTVMFLTMWDHCCGWEEEFRHFRPEPSAVRPWTGYVQPYTDTPLDRETVGQAVYLNMISKARKYIYITTPYLVIDVATNTALCNAAKAGVDVRIITPHIPDKRYVFEVTRAHYPRSWRPACASMSTPPASSTPKTLW
;
A
#
# COMPACT_ATOMS: atom_id res chain seq x y z
N SER A 1 6.24 12.32 -6.77
CA SER A 1 7.16 11.83 -5.73
C SER A 1 7.69 10.47 -6.14
N ALA A 2 8.94 10.15 -5.80
CA ALA A 2 9.59 8.88 -6.10
C ALA A 2 10.42 8.43 -4.89
N ILE A 3 10.65 7.11 -4.81
CA ILE A 3 11.51 6.51 -3.79
C ILE A 3 12.67 5.85 -4.52
N GLN A 4 13.90 6.11 -4.06
CA GLN A 4 15.10 5.43 -4.52
C GLN A 4 15.48 4.35 -3.52
N VAL A 5 15.55 3.10 -3.97
CA VAL A 5 15.97 1.95 -3.17
C VAL A 5 17.35 1.50 -3.64
N ARG A 6 18.25 1.20 -2.71
CA ARG A 6 19.60 0.67 -2.98
C ARG A 6 19.88 -0.55 -2.13
N GLY A 7 20.76 -1.45 -2.58
CA GLY A 7 21.15 -2.66 -1.86
C GLY A 7 20.28 -3.87 -2.21
N GLU A 8 20.22 -4.87 -1.34
CA GLU A 8 19.56 -6.15 -1.59
C GLU A 8 18.05 -6.02 -1.89
N ALA A 9 17.37 -5.03 -1.34
CA ALA A 9 15.98 -4.77 -1.66
C ALA A 9 15.78 -4.36 -3.13
N ALA A 10 16.75 -3.63 -3.72
CA ALA A 10 16.71 -3.29 -5.14
C ALA A 10 16.85 -4.55 -6.00
N TRP A 11 17.70 -5.49 -5.59
CA TRP A 11 17.83 -6.79 -6.26
C TRP A 11 16.51 -7.56 -6.23
N SER A 12 15.83 -7.64 -5.08
CA SER A 12 14.52 -8.27 -4.98
C SER A 12 13.49 -7.64 -5.93
N MET A 13 13.49 -6.30 -6.05
CA MET A 13 12.60 -5.61 -7.00
C MET A 13 12.97 -5.90 -8.45
N THR A 14 14.27 -6.04 -8.77
CA THR A 14 14.73 -6.44 -10.10
C THR A 14 14.24 -7.84 -10.47
N VAL A 15 14.35 -8.80 -9.55
CA VAL A 15 13.86 -10.17 -9.76
C VAL A 15 12.35 -10.17 -10.01
N MET A 16 11.57 -9.44 -9.20
CA MET A 16 10.12 -9.29 -9.40
C MET A 16 9.78 -8.77 -10.79
N PHE A 17 10.50 -7.72 -11.24
CA PHE A 17 10.30 -7.16 -12.57
C PHE A 17 10.65 -8.17 -13.67
N LEU A 18 11.81 -8.82 -13.60
CA LEU A 18 12.26 -9.77 -14.59
C LEU A 18 11.34 -11.00 -14.68
N THR A 19 10.83 -11.50 -13.55
CA THR A 19 9.84 -12.58 -13.54
C THR A 19 8.58 -12.23 -14.33
N MET A 20 8.08 -10.99 -14.17
CA MET A 20 6.93 -10.52 -14.95
C MET A 20 7.29 -10.26 -16.41
N TRP A 21 8.50 -9.79 -16.67
CA TRP A 21 9.01 -9.57 -18.01
C TRP A 21 9.06 -10.88 -18.80
N ASP A 22 9.69 -11.93 -18.23
CA ASP A 22 9.78 -13.25 -18.84
C ASP A 22 8.40 -13.84 -19.13
N HIS A 23 7.48 -13.68 -18.17
CA HIS A 23 6.10 -14.13 -18.36
C HIS A 23 5.41 -13.41 -19.55
N CYS A 24 5.64 -12.13 -19.71
CA CYS A 24 5.04 -11.34 -20.81
C CYS A 24 5.73 -11.58 -22.16
N CYS A 25 7.03 -11.79 -22.17
CA CYS A 25 7.83 -11.97 -23.39
C CYS A 25 7.89 -13.42 -23.85
N GLY A 26 7.61 -14.38 -22.97
CA GLY A 26 7.64 -15.81 -23.27
C GLY A 26 9.05 -16.41 -23.43
N TRP A 27 10.05 -15.76 -22.89
CA TRP A 27 11.43 -16.24 -22.84
C TRP A 27 11.98 -16.13 -21.42
N GLU A 28 13.05 -16.87 -21.12
CA GLU A 28 13.69 -16.87 -19.81
C GLU A 28 15.02 -16.11 -19.88
N GLU A 29 15.19 -15.16 -18.98
CA GLU A 29 16.42 -14.40 -18.81
C GLU A 29 17.25 -14.96 -17.64
N GLU A 30 18.56 -14.92 -17.74
CA GLU A 30 19.42 -15.23 -16.61
C GLU A 30 19.54 -14.02 -15.68
N PHE A 31 18.72 -13.97 -14.63
CA PHE A 31 18.60 -12.83 -13.70
C PHE A 31 19.92 -12.43 -13.05
N ARG A 32 20.86 -13.39 -12.89
CA ARG A 32 22.17 -13.14 -12.25
C ARG A 32 22.98 -12.05 -12.92
N HIS A 33 22.84 -11.87 -14.23
CA HIS A 33 23.52 -10.82 -14.97
C HIS A 33 23.13 -9.40 -14.53
N PHE A 34 21.95 -9.25 -13.95
CA PHE A 34 21.43 -7.97 -13.46
C PHE A 34 21.71 -7.73 -11.98
N ARG A 35 22.40 -8.67 -11.32
CA ARG A 35 22.73 -8.51 -9.91
C ARG A 35 23.80 -7.43 -9.75
N PRO A 36 23.54 -6.36 -8.97
CA PRO A 36 24.52 -5.34 -8.74
C PRO A 36 25.72 -5.91 -7.95
N GLU A 37 26.92 -5.43 -8.28
CA GLU A 37 28.11 -5.71 -7.47
C GLU A 37 27.89 -5.29 -6.02
N PRO A 38 28.42 -6.06 -5.05
CA PRO A 38 28.33 -5.70 -3.65
C PRO A 38 28.96 -4.32 -3.43
N SER A 39 28.14 -3.31 -3.33
CA SER A 39 28.59 -1.97 -2.97
C SER A 39 28.96 -1.97 -1.50
N ALA A 40 30.01 -1.23 -1.12
CA ALA A 40 30.33 -0.92 0.27
C ALA A 40 29.17 -0.11 0.88
N VAL A 41 28.13 -0.81 1.28
CA VAL A 41 26.89 -0.23 1.81
C VAL A 41 27.17 0.22 3.23
N ARG A 42 26.89 1.49 3.51
CA ARG A 42 26.89 1.96 4.91
C ARG A 42 25.94 1.09 5.71
N PRO A 43 26.25 0.75 6.96
CA PRO A 43 25.35 -0.03 7.80
C PRO A 43 24.04 0.73 7.98
N TRP A 44 22.97 0.16 7.46
CA TRP A 44 21.61 0.70 7.57
C TRP A 44 20.96 0.14 8.83
N THR A 45 20.16 0.94 9.49
CA THR A 45 19.48 0.55 10.75
C THR A 45 18.07 0.03 10.55
N GLY A 46 17.63 -0.18 9.32
CA GLY A 46 16.27 -0.59 8.98
C GLY A 46 16.22 -1.72 7.97
N TYR A 47 15.02 -2.25 7.78
CA TYR A 47 14.73 -3.29 6.80
C TYR A 47 13.76 -2.76 5.74
N VAL A 48 13.98 -3.15 4.48
CA VAL A 48 13.07 -2.93 3.37
C VAL A 48 12.72 -4.29 2.77
N GLN A 49 11.46 -4.65 2.79
CA GLN A 49 10.97 -5.90 2.23
C GLN A 49 10.04 -5.60 1.06
N PRO A 50 10.53 -5.65 -0.18
CA PRO A 50 9.68 -5.56 -1.35
C PRO A 50 8.77 -6.79 -1.45
N TYR A 51 7.54 -6.59 -1.92
CA TYR A 51 6.61 -7.66 -2.26
C TYR A 51 5.77 -7.23 -3.46
N THR A 52 5.20 -8.19 -4.15
CA THR A 52 4.31 -7.96 -5.29
C THR A 52 3.20 -9.00 -5.30
N ASP A 53 2.05 -8.63 -5.83
CA ASP A 53 1.05 -9.57 -6.27
C ASP A 53 1.34 -9.95 -7.73
N THR A 54 1.18 -11.20 -8.08
CA THR A 54 1.49 -11.73 -9.40
C THR A 54 0.35 -12.65 -9.87
N PRO A 55 0.04 -12.68 -11.16
CA PRO A 55 -0.92 -13.65 -11.70
C PRO A 55 -0.36 -15.07 -11.78
N LEU A 56 0.93 -15.27 -11.46
CA LEU A 56 1.62 -16.54 -11.56
C LEU A 56 1.32 -17.48 -10.39
N ASP A 57 0.83 -16.95 -9.29
CA ASP A 57 0.38 -17.71 -8.13
C ASP A 57 -1.07 -17.36 -7.77
N ARG A 58 -1.60 -17.98 -6.72
CA ARG A 58 -2.98 -17.75 -6.23
C ARG A 58 -3.02 -16.99 -4.91
N GLU A 59 -1.88 -16.45 -4.48
CA GLU A 59 -1.80 -15.73 -3.22
C GLU A 59 -2.06 -14.24 -3.41
N THR A 60 -2.86 -13.67 -2.52
CA THR A 60 -3.10 -12.23 -2.43
C THR A 60 -2.17 -11.63 -1.38
N VAL A 61 -0.87 -11.55 -1.72
CA VAL A 61 0.18 -11.12 -0.80
C VAL A 61 -0.08 -9.70 -0.29
N GLY A 62 -0.47 -8.78 -1.18
CA GLY A 62 -0.79 -7.40 -0.81
C GLY A 62 -1.90 -7.31 0.22
N GLN A 63 -3.00 -8.05 0.02
CA GLN A 63 -4.10 -8.09 0.98
C GLN A 63 -3.65 -8.66 2.33
N ALA A 64 -2.89 -9.76 2.32
CA ALA A 64 -2.39 -10.39 3.54
C ALA A 64 -1.48 -9.44 4.34
N VAL A 65 -0.60 -8.68 3.66
CA VAL A 65 0.26 -7.67 4.27
C VAL A 65 -0.58 -6.56 4.91
N TYR A 66 -1.56 -6.01 4.20
CA TYR A 66 -2.44 -4.97 4.76
C TYR A 66 -3.21 -5.46 5.98
N LEU A 67 -3.83 -6.63 5.93
CA LEU A 67 -4.55 -7.20 7.06
C LEU A 67 -3.65 -7.45 8.26
N ASN A 68 -2.42 -7.92 8.03
CA ASN A 68 -1.44 -8.14 9.07
C ASN A 68 -1.00 -6.81 9.73
N MET A 69 -0.75 -5.77 8.94
CA MET A 69 -0.42 -4.44 9.45
C MET A 69 -1.55 -3.86 10.29
N ILE A 70 -2.80 -3.93 9.80
CA ILE A 70 -3.98 -3.46 10.52
C ILE A 70 -4.14 -4.21 11.85
N SER A 71 -4.00 -5.53 11.84
CA SER A 71 -4.16 -6.37 13.03
C SER A 71 -3.09 -6.14 14.10
N LYS A 72 -1.89 -5.75 13.69
CA LYS A 72 -0.76 -5.46 14.60
C LYS A 72 -0.68 -4.02 15.07
N ALA A 73 -1.46 -3.13 14.48
CA ALA A 73 -1.47 -1.72 14.87
C ALA A 73 -1.92 -1.54 16.33
N ARG A 74 -1.22 -0.70 17.08
CA ARG A 74 -1.49 -0.45 18.51
C ARG A 74 -1.85 1.00 18.82
N LYS A 75 -1.40 1.95 18.00
CA LYS A 75 -1.55 3.38 18.26
C LYS A 75 -2.38 4.07 17.18
N TYR A 76 -2.00 3.93 15.91
CA TYR A 76 -2.67 4.59 14.80
C TYR A 76 -2.55 3.79 13.51
N ILE A 77 -3.50 4.03 12.60
CA ILE A 77 -3.52 3.56 11.21
C ILE A 77 -3.90 4.76 10.34
N TYR A 78 -2.95 5.26 9.53
CA TYR A 78 -3.20 6.36 8.62
C TYR A 78 -3.05 5.87 7.18
N ILE A 79 -4.14 5.93 6.43
CA ILE A 79 -4.21 5.44 5.04
C ILE A 79 -4.51 6.63 4.14
N THR A 80 -3.65 6.87 3.16
CA THR A 80 -3.89 7.84 2.09
C THR A 80 -4.10 7.07 0.80
N THR A 81 -5.28 7.21 0.20
CA THR A 81 -5.61 6.53 -1.04
C THR A 81 -6.46 7.39 -1.96
N PRO A 82 -6.18 7.42 -3.28
CA PRO A 82 -7.04 8.10 -4.23
C PRO A 82 -8.38 7.38 -4.44
N TYR A 83 -8.42 6.08 -4.18
CA TYR A 83 -9.60 5.23 -4.38
C TYR A 83 -9.82 4.34 -3.18
N LEU A 84 -10.94 4.51 -2.51
CA LEU A 84 -11.31 3.66 -1.38
C LEU A 84 -12.25 2.55 -1.88
N VAL A 85 -11.64 1.48 -2.35
CA VAL A 85 -12.36 0.25 -2.71
C VAL A 85 -11.78 -0.87 -1.84
N ILE A 86 -12.48 -1.21 -0.77
CA ILE A 86 -12.03 -2.18 0.22
C ILE A 86 -13.02 -3.34 0.29
N ASP A 87 -12.49 -4.53 0.53
CA ASP A 87 -13.27 -5.72 0.75
C ASP A 87 -13.84 -5.79 2.19
N VAL A 88 -14.70 -6.76 2.41
CA VAL A 88 -15.35 -6.96 3.71
C VAL A 88 -14.33 -7.27 4.80
N ALA A 89 -13.29 -8.03 4.50
CA ALA A 89 -12.27 -8.42 5.47
C ALA A 89 -11.47 -7.20 5.94
N THR A 90 -10.99 -6.37 5.03
CA THR A 90 -10.25 -5.14 5.34
C THR A 90 -11.13 -4.14 6.10
N ASN A 91 -12.39 -3.98 5.68
CA ASN A 91 -13.34 -3.13 6.38
C ASN A 91 -13.55 -3.58 7.83
N THR A 92 -13.77 -4.88 8.03
CA THR A 92 -13.97 -5.46 9.36
C THR A 92 -12.71 -5.28 10.23
N ALA A 93 -11.52 -5.50 9.68
CA ALA A 93 -10.26 -5.33 10.40
C ALA A 93 -10.07 -3.87 10.86
N LEU A 94 -10.35 -2.89 9.99
CA LEU A 94 -10.28 -1.47 10.34
C LEU A 94 -11.27 -1.09 11.44
N CYS A 95 -12.52 -1.57 11.32
CA CYS A 95 -13.54 -1.34 12.35
C CYS A 95 -13.14 -1.96 13.71
N ASN A 96 -12.58 -3.16 13.72
CA ASN A 96 -12.12 -3.81 14.93
C ASN A 96 -10.95 -3.07 15.57
N ALA A 97 -9.97 -2.63 14.76
CA ALA A 97 -8.85 -1.83 15.23
C ALA A 97 -9.33 -0.52 15.91
N ALA A 98 -10.26 0.18 15.27
CA ALA A 98 -10.82 1.40 15.86
C ALA A 98 -11.61 1.15 17.15
N LYS A 99 -12.43 0.08 17.20
CA LYS A 99 -13.13 -0.32 18.43
C LYS A 99 -12.15 -0.72 19.55
N ALA A 100 -10.98 -1.21 19.20
CA ALA A 100 -9.89 -1.49 20.14
C ALA A 100 -9.12 -0.25 20.60
N GLY A 101 -9.51 0.96 20.15
CA GLY A 101 -8.91 2.24 20.54
C GLY A 101 -7.76 2.71 19.67
N VAL A 102 -7.52 2.09 18.51
CA VAL A 102 -6.52 2.55 17.55
C VAL A 102 -7.08 3.76 16.79
N ASP A 103 -6.27 4.83 16.65
CA ASP A 103 -6.65 6.01 15.86
C ASP A 103 -6.58 5.68 14.35
N VAL A 104 -7.73 5.41 13.74
CA VAL A 104 -7.83 5.05 12.33
C VAL A 104 -8.25 6.26 11.51
N ARG A 105 -7.40 6.68 10.55
CA ARG A 105 -7.69 7.80 9.64
C ARG A 105 -7.49 7.40 8.20
N ILE A 106 -8.49 7.70 7.36
CA ILE A 106 -8.43 7.47 5.93
C ILE A 106 -8.56 8.82 5.23
N ILE A 107 -7.59 9.14 4.37
CA ILE A 107 -7.53 10.38 3.62
C ILE A 107 -7.79 10.06 2.16
N THR A 108 -8.85 10.64 1.61
CA THR A 108 -9.21 10.52 0.19
C THR A 108 -9.19 11.92 -0.46
N PRO A 109 -8.95 12.04 -1.78
CA PRO A 109 -8.92 13.33 -2.44
C PRO A 109 -10.31 13.97 -2.47
N HIS A 110 -10.36 15.28 -2.29
CA HIS A 110 -11.60 16.07 -2.42
C HIS A 110 -12.05 16.21 -3.87
N ILE A 111 -11.10 16.37 -4.78
CA ILE A 111 -11.36 16.51 -6.22
C ILE A 111 -11.09 15.16 -6.89
N PRO A 112 -12.13 14.50 -7.43
CA PRO A 112 -11.94 13.22 -8.11
C PRO A 112 -11.26 13.43 -9.47
N ASP A 113 -10.28 12.59 -9.79
CA ASP A 113 -9.73 12.49 -11.14
C ASP A 113 -10.68 11.73 -12.08
N LYS A 114 -11.41 10.74 -11.55
CA LYS A 114 -12.41 9.93 -12.25
C LYS A 114 -13.73 9.91 -11.49
N ARG A 115 -14.76 10.57 -12.04
CA ARG A 115 -16.06 10.72 -11.36
C ARG A 115 -16.72 9.40 -10.98
N TYR A 116 -16.71 8.39 -11.85
CA TYR A 116 -17.35 7.10 -11.57
C TYR A 116 -16.67 6.35 -10.42
N VAL A 117 -15.33 6.38 -10.34
CA VAL A 117 -14.57 5.75 -9.24
C VAL A 117 -14.83 6.47 -7.92
N PHE A 118 -15.04 7.79 -7.97
CA PHE A 118 -15.36 8.57 -6.78
C PHE A 118 -16.74 8.21 -6.21
N GLU A 119 -17.74 7.97 -7.06
CA GLU A 119 -19.06 7.51 -6.59
C GLU A 119 -18.99 6.09 -5.98
N VAL A 120 -18.18 5.19 -6.57
CA VAL A 120 -17.89 3.88 -5.96
C VAL A 120 -17.21 4.06 -4.60
N THR A 121 -16.22 4.93 -4.51
CA THR A 121 -15.54 5.25 -3.25
C THR A 121 -16.54 5.75 -2.20
N ARG A 122 -17.46 6.65 -2.58
CA ARG A 122 -18.52 7.16 -1.67
C ARG A 122 -19.50 6.07 -1.23
N ALA A 123 -19.83 5.13 -2.12
CA ALA A 123 -20.69 4.00 -1.79
C ALA A 123 -20.06 3.06 -0.77
N HIS A 124 -18.71 2.99 -0.75
CA HIS A 124 -17.95 2.20 0.22
C HIS A 124 -17.76 2.88 1.58
N TYR A 125 -18.29 4.11 1.76
CA TYR A 125 -18.31 4.75 3.09
C TYR A 125 -19.36 4.07 3.96
N PRO A 126 -19.01 3.11 4.83
CA PRO A 126 -20.01 2.41 5.62
C PRO A 126 -20.69 3.38 6.58
N ARG A 127 -22.00 3.26 6.71
CA ARG A 127 -22.76 3.97 7.76
C ARG A 127 -22.24 3.66 9.17
N SER A 128 -21.58 2.51 9.34
CA SER A 128 -20.99 2.05 10.60
C SER A 128 -19.72 2.83 11.00
N TRP A 129 -19.11 3.59 10.10
CA TRP A 129 -17.93 4.40 10.42
C TRP A 129 -18.27 5.71 11.14
N ARG A 130 -19.54 6.13 11.15
CA ARG A 130 -19.95 7.44 11.70
C ARG A 130 -19.81 7.64 13.20
N PRO A 131 -19.90 6.67 14.12
CA PRO A 131 -19.69 6.94 15.55
C PRO A 131 -18.39 6.38 16.15
N ALA A 132 -17.68 5.44 15.52
CA ALA A 132 -16.57 4.73 16.16
C ALA A 132 -15.30 4.61 15.34
N CYS A 133 -15.34 4.90 14.06
CA CYS A 133 -14.22 4.67 13.16
C CYS A 133 -14.00 5.84 12.22
N ALA A 134 -12.79 6.37 12.24
CA ALA A 134 -12.19 7.22 11.24
C ALA A 134 -12.78 8.64 11.10
N SER A 135 -12.03 9.61 11.51
CA SER A 135 -12.18 10.96 11.01
C SER A 135 -11.75 10.98 9.54
N MET A 136 -12.69 11.01 8.61
CA MET A 136 -12.37 11.29 7.21
C MET A 136 -12.13 12.80 7.07
N SER A 137 -10.89 13.19 6.88
CA SER A 137 -10.55 14.55 6.52
C SER A 137 -10.31 14.63 5.02
N THR A 138 -11.24 15.25 4.30
CA THR A 138 -10.96 15.79 2.98
C THR A 138 -10.32 17.16 3.21
N PRO A 139 -9.04 17.38 2.87
CA PRO A 139 -8.46 18.72 2.97
C PRO A 139 -9.13 19.65 1.96
N PRO A 140 -9.34 20.94 2.28
CA PRO A 140 -9.87 21.90 1.35
C PRO A 140 -8.95 22.05 0.12
N ALA A 141 -9.52 22.39 -1.01
CA ALA A 141 -8.89 22.42 -2.34
C ALA A 141 -7.64 23.32 -2.50
N SER A 142 -7.20 24.02 -1.47
CA SER A 142 -6.07 24.95 -1.49
C SER A 142 -4.77 24.43 -0.87
N SER A 143 -4.75 23.24 -0.32
CA SER A 143 -3.53 22.67 0.25
C SER A 143 -3.03 21.49 -0.59
N THR A 144 -2.04 21.75 -1.43
CA THR A 144 -1.11 20.71 -1.87
C THR A 144 -0.67 19.94 -0.61
N PRO A 145 -0.78 18.60 -0.57
CA PRO A 145 -0.30 17.86 0.58
C PRO A 145 1.20 18.11 0.70
N LYS A 146 1.58 18.99 1.60
CA LYS A 146 2.95 19.03 2.09
C LYS A 146 3.12 17.72 2.85
N THR A 147 3.91 16.86 2.32
CA THR A 147 4.38 15.62 2.91
C THR A 147 4.81 15.91 4.35
N LEU A 148 4.02 15.45 5.31
CA LEU A 148 4.45 15.38 6.70
C LEU A 148 5.04 13.97 6.88
N TRP A 149 6.34 13.95 7.06
CA TRP A 149 7.12 12.77 7.48
C TRP A 149 6.92 12.49 8.96
#